data_b359223a14bc003f86e7fdf6793ead86
#
_entry.id   b359223a14bc003f86e7fdf6793ead86
#
_cell.length_a   1.000
_cell.length_b   1.000
_cell.length_c   1.000
_cell.angle_alpha   90.00
_cell.angle_beta   90.00
_cell.angle_gamma   90.00
#
_symmetry.space_group_name_H-M   'P 1'
#
loop_
_entity.id
_entity.type
_entity.pdbx_description
1 polymer ?
#
loop_
_entity_poly.entity_id
_entity_poly.type
_entity_poly.pdbx_seq_one_letter_code
_entity_poly.pdbx_strand_id
1 'polypeptide(L)'
;VDGAQAKLFVQNMCLFGKLFIDHKTVFFDVAPFWLYILTDATSQFDHVVGFFSKEKETYDDYNLACIVVFPPYQRRGYGTLLMEYSYYLSRSALVPGTPERPLSELGLKGYMAFWSAQLIRTLLAAYAPHGAQIRAILAGHTSAPRPMRLQQPAAASKRRKTSLRGWAGEERTEPVAQTSTMLSSTVEEDVPLPSR
;
A
#
# COMPACT_ATOMS: atom_id res chain seq x y z
N VAL A 1 2.08 6.63 10.47
CA VAL A 1 2.38 8.04 10.79
C VAL A 1 2.36 8.84 9.50
N ASP A 2 1.65 9.97 9.51
CA ASP A 2 1.55 10.89 8.37
C ASP A 2 2.75 11.84 8.36
N GLY A 3 3.47 11.88 7.23
CA GLY A 3 4.63 12.77 7.06
C GLY A 3 4.28 14.26 7.06
N ALA A 4 3.05 14.64 6.70
CA ALA A 4 2.60 16.02 6.76
C ALA A 4 2.28 16.44 8.20
N GLN A 5 1.67 15.56 8.99
CA GLN A 5 1.24 15.87 10.37
C GLN A 5 2.38 15.75 11.38
N ALA A 6 3.25 14.75 11.21
CA ALA A 6 4.37 14.48 12.13
C ALA A 6 5.73 14.69 11.45
N LYS A 7 5.87 15.82 10.75
CA LYS A 7 7.00 16.09 9.85
C LYS A 7 8.36 15.84 10.50
N LEU A 8 8.63 16.44 11.65
CA LEU A 8 9.93 16.33 12.34
C LEU A 8 10.24 14.88 12.74
N PHE A 9 9.24 14.17 13.26
CA PHE A 9 9.40 12.78 13.64
C PHE A 9 9.72 11.91 12.42
N VAL A 10 9.00 12.07 11.31
CA VAL A 10 9.23 11.30 10.09
C VAL A 10 10.56 11.66 9.45
N GLN A 11 10.98 12.94 9.47
CA GLN A 11 12.32 13.35 9.03
C GLN A 11 13.43 12.65 9.85
N ASN A 12 13.31 12.65 11.17
CA ASN A 12 14.29 11.98 12.04
C ASN A 12 14.34 10.47 11.79
N MET A 13 13.18 9.82 11.59
CA MET A 13 13.13 8.41 11.23
C MET A 13 13.77 8.15 9.86
N CYS A 14 13.54 9.00 8.88
CA CYS A 14 14.17 8.92 7.57
C CYS A 14 15.69 9.11 7.64
N LEU A 15 16.18 10.07 8.42
CA LEU A 15 17.61 10.29 8.65
C LEU A 15 18.25 9.08 9.35
N PHE A 16 17.58 8.53 10.35
CA PHE A 16 18.03 7.31 11.00
C PHE A 16 18.06 6.12 10.03
N GLY A 17 17.02 5.96 9.20
CA GLY A 17 16.99 4.94 8.16
C GLY A 17 18.11 5.11 7.11
N LYS A 18 18.53 6.33 6.81
CA LYS A 18 19.63 6.61 5.88
C LYS A 18 20.97 6.00 6.31
N LEU A 19 21.17 5.73 7.60
CA LEU A 19 22.36 5.02 8.08
C LEU A 19 22.47 3.59 7.54
N PHE A 20 21.37 3.02 7.05
CA PHE A 20 21.24 1.63 6.60
C PHE A 20 20.74 1.49 5.17
N ILE A 21 20.36 2.62 4.53
CA ILE A 21 19.86 2.67 3.15
C ILE A 21 20.74 3.65 2.36
N ASP A 22 21.65 3.14 1.55
CA ASP A 22 22.63 3.94 0.83
C ASP A 22 22.00 4.94 -0.13
N HIS A 23 20.96 4.51 -0.86
CA HIS A 23 20.31 5.32 -1.91
C HIS A 23 19.07 6.07 -1.43
N LYS A 24 18.93 6.29 -0.10
CA LYS A 24 17.80 7.09 0.40
C LYS A 24 18.01 8.56 0.08
N THR A 25 17.24 9.06 -0.86
CA THR A 25 17.30 10.46 -1.35
C THR A 25 16.33 11.37 -0.63
N VAL A 26 15.13 10.87 -0.28
CA VAL A 26 14.08 11.66 0.36
C VAL A 26 14.14 11.51 1.88
N PHE A 27 14.42 12.61 2.58
CA PHE A 27 14.46 12.67 4.04
C PHE A 27 14.00 14.02 4.62
N PHE A 28 13.86 15.07 3.81
CA PHE A 28 13.33 16.37 4.24
C PHE A 28 11.90 16.62 3.79
N ASP A 29 11.58 16.33 2.54
CA ASP A 29 10.23 16.44 2.02
C ASP A 29 9.47 15.14 2.25
N VAL A 30 8.97 14.98 3.46
CA VAL A 30 8.27 13.77 3.91
C VAL A 30 6.75 13.89 3.87
N ALA A 31 6.24 15.08 3.56
CA ALA A 31 4.80 15.33 3.53
C ALA A 31 4.01 14.41 2.58
N PRO A 32 4.55 14.01 1.39
CA PRO A 32 3.90 13.07 0.48
C PRO A 32 3.86 11.63 0.97
N PHE A 33 4.52 11.29 2.09
CA PHE A 33 4.70 9.91 2.52
C PHE A 33 3.89 9.54 3.77
N TRP A 34 3.44 8.28 3.77
CA TRP A 34 3.10 7.53 4.97
C TRP A 34 4.31 6.75 5.45
N LEU A 35 4.58 6.79 6.75
CA LEU A 35 5.57 5.94 7.40
C LEU A 35 4.87 4.87 8.23
N TYR A 36 5.07 3.61 7.88
CA TYR A 36 4.56 2.46 8.59
C TYR A 36 5.66 1.88 9.46
N ILE A 37 5.49 1.97 10.77
CA ILE A 37 6.51 1.65 11.75
C ILE A 37 6.13 0.35 12.46
N LEU A 38 7.08 -0.57 12.53
CA LEU A 38 6.97 -1.76 13.33
C LEU A 38 7.65 -1.52 14.67
N THR A 39 6.93 -1.73 15.77
CA THR A 39 7.43 -1.59 17.14
C THR A 39 7.37 -2.90 17.87
N ASP A 40 8.21 -3.05 18.88
CA ASP A 40 8.13 -4.14 19.86
C ASP A 40 7.17 -3.71 20.99
N ALA A 41 5.99 -4.36 21.01
CA ALA A 41 4.94 -4.06 21.98
C ALA A 41 5.12 -4.75 23.34
N THR A 42 6.21 -5.49 23.55
CA THR A 42 6.46 -6.24 24.80
C THR A 42 7.16 -5.41 25.88
N SER A 43 7.72 -4.27 25.51
CA SER A 43 8.45 -3.36 26.41
C SER A 43 7.52 -2.27 26.98
N GLN A 44 7.96 -1.63 28.06
CA GLN A 44 7.28 -0.45 28.61
C GLN A 44 7.28 0.73 27.63
N PHE A 45 8.18 0.71 26.68
CA PHE A 45 8.31 1.68 25.60
C PHE A 45 8.32 0.97 24.28
N ASP A 46 7.55 1.47 23.30
CA ASP A 46 7.53 0.95 21.95
C ASP A 46 8.89 1.19 21.26
N HIS A 47 9.73 0.17 21.24
CA HIS A 47 11.00 0.24 20.51
C HIS A 47 10.77 0.02 19.02
N VAL A 48 11.28 0.90 18.19
CA VAL A 48 11.19 0.77 16.75
C VAL A 48 12.09 -0.36 16.27
N VAL A 49 11.48 -1.38 15.68
CA VAL A 49 12.14 -2.55 15.08
C VAL A 49 12.55 -2.27 13.63
N GLY A 50 11.71 -1.56 12.91
CA GLY A 50 11.91 -1.20 11.52
C GLY A 50 10.72 -0.43 10.98
N PHE A 51 10.81 -0.01 9.72
CA PHE A 51 9.71 0.68 9.05
C PHE A 51 9.79 0.54 7.54
N PHE A 52 8.71 0.91 6.87
CA PHE A 52 8.74 1.25 5.45
C PHE A 52 7.99 2.55 5.19
N SER A 53 8.37 3.24 4.13
CA SER A 53 7.68 4.42 3.62
C SER A 53 6.86 4.06 2.39
N LYS A 54 5.72 4.73 2.23
CA LYS A 54 4.85 4.61 1.06
C LYS A 54 4.40 6.00 0.66
N GLU A 55 4.44 6.31 -0.63
CA GLU A 55 3.81 7.51 -1.16
C GLU A 55 2.29 7.45 -0.99
N LYS A 56 1.70 8.60 -0.68
CA LYS A 56 0.24 8.74 -0.55
C LYS A 56 -0.43 8.55 -1.91
N GLU A 57 0.15 9.17 -2.92
CA GLU A 57 -0.28 9.10 -4.31
C GLU A 57 0.90 8.68 -5.17
N THR A 58 0.70 7.72 -6.04
CA THR A 58 1.74 7.18 -6.92
C THR A 58 1.13 6.83 -8.27
N TYR A 59 1.83 7.15 -9.35
CA TYR A 59 1.39 6.86 -10.72
C TYR A 59 1.64 5.39 -11.10
N ASP A 60 2.61 4.74 -10.46
CA ASP A 60 3.06 3.39 -10.79
C ASP A 60 2.54 2.32 -9.80
N ASP A 61 1.53 2.66 -9.01
CA ASP A 61 0.98 1.79 -7.96
C ASP A 61 2.03 1.27 -6.97
N TYR A 62 3.05 2.07 -6.66
CA TYR A 62 4.06 1.71 -5.69
C TYR A 62 3.48 1.58 -4.29
N ASN A 63 3.62 0.40 -3.70
CA ASN A 63 3.13 0.12 -2.36
C ASN A 63 4.19 0.29 -1.26
N LEU A 64 5.45 0.47 -1.64
CA LEU A 64 6.58 0.60 -0.74
C LEU A 64 7.73 1.32 -1.45
N ALA A 65 8.22 2.42 -0.87
CA ALA A 65 9.37 3.16 -1.38
C ALA A 65 10.68 2.71 -0.71
N CYS A 66 10.80 2.87 0.60
CA CYS A 66 11.98 2.46 1.36
C CYS A 66 11.58 1.49 2.47
N ILE A 67 12.40 0.47 2.73
CA ILE A 67 12.20 -0.49 3.81
C ILE A 67 13.50 -0.71 4.58
N VAL A 68 13.41 -0.73 5.90
CA VAL A 68 14.54 -1.05 6.77
C VAL A 68 14.06 -1.81 8.00
N VAL A 69 14.83 -2.84 8.37
CA VAL A 69 14.78 -3.48 9.69
C VAL A 69 16.12 -3.21 10.34
N PHE A 70 16.12 -2.65 11.55
CA PHE A 70 17.34 -2.26 12.24
C PHE A 70 18.17 -3.49 12.62
N PRO A 71 19.53 -3.38 12.62
CA PRO A 71 20.43 -4.51 12.77
C PRO A 71 20.12 -5.46 13.93
N PRO A 72 19.78 -5.00 15.16
CA PRO A 72 19.48 -5.90 16.27
C PRO A 72 18.26 -6.80 16.05
N TYR A 73 17.39 -6.43 15.12
CA TYR A 73 16.12 -7.09 14.85
C TYR A 73 16.10 -7.87 13.53
N GLN A 74 17.18 -7.82 12.75
CA GLN A 74 17.28 -8.53 11.47
C GLN A 74 17.25 -10.05 11.64
N ARG A 75 16.98 -10.77 10.54
CA ARG A 75 16.95 -12.25 10.47
C ARG A 75 15.85 -12.91 11.33
N ARG A 76 14.84 -12.15 11.74
CA ARG A 76 13.69 -12.62 12.52
C ARG A 76 12.37 -12.61 11.72
N GLY A 77 12.42 -12.39 10.41
CA GLY A 77 11.23 -12.34 9.55
C GLY A 77 10.56 -10.98 9.46
N TYR A 78 10.99 -9.96 10.18
CA TYR A 78 10.35 -8.64 10.20
C TYR A 78 10.36 -7.93 8.84
N GLY A 79 11.39 -8.09 8.03
CA GLY A 79 11.40 -7.57 6.67
C GLY A 79 10.32 -8.19 5.80
N THR A 80 10.13 -9.49 5.90
CA THR A 80 9.05 -10.21 5.21
C THR A 80 7.67 -9.74 5.69
N LEU A 81 7.49 -9.53 7.00
CA LEU A 81 6.26 -9.01 7.57
C LEU A 81 5.93 -7.61 7.04
N LEU A 82 6.91 -6.72 6.97
CA LEU A 82 6.72 -5.37 6.40
C LEU A 82 6.35 -5.42 4.91
N MET A 83 7.00 -6.29 4.12
CA MET A 83 6.64 -6.53 2.72
C MET A 83 5.21 -7.06 2.61
N GLU A 84 4.83 -8.05 3.40
CA GLU A 84 3.49 -8.62 3.40
C GLU A 84 2.43 -7.59 3.76
N TYR A 85 2.71 -6.73 4.73
CA TYR A 85 1.82 -5.65 5.12
C TYR A 85 1.67 -4.60 4.01
N SER A 86 2.72 -4.25 3.27
CA SER A 86 2.62 -3.36 2.11
C SER A 86 1.68 -3.91 1.03
N TYR A 87 1.72 -5.21 0.76
CA TYR A 87 0.79 -5.87 -0.14
C TYR A 87 -0.62 -6.02 0.44
N TYR A 88 -0.76 -6.14 1.76
CA TYR A 88 -2.06 -6.09 2.40
C TYR A 88 -2.74 -4.73 2.15
N LEU A 89 -2.01 -3.63 2.29
CA LEU A 89 -2.52 -2.28 1.99
C LEU A 89 -2.94 -2.15 0.52
N SER A 90 -2.15 -2.66 -0.42
CA SER A 90 -2.49 -2.65 -1.85
C SER A 90 -3.78 -3.41 -2.13
N ARG A 91 -3.92 -4.62 -1.57
CA ARG A 91 -5.15 -5.42 -1.71
C ARG A 91 -6.36 -4.70 -1.13
N SER A 92 -6.21 -4.03 0.01
CA SER A 92 -7.29 -3.25 0.63
C SER A 92 -7.70 -2.05 -0.23
N ALA A 93 -6.76 -1.49 -0.99
CA ALA A 93 -7.00 -0.42 -1.95
C ALA A 93 -7.42 -0.93 -3.35
N LEU A 94 -7.49 -2.27 -3.55
CA LEU A 94 -7.83 -2.92 -4.83
C LEU A 94 -6.86 -2.58 -5.96
N VAL A 95 -5.58 -2.36 -5.62
CA VAL A 95 -4.50 -2.13 -6.60
C VAL A 95 -3.47 -3.26 -6.51
N PRO A 96 -2.77 -3.60 -7.61
CA PRO A 96 -1.77 -4.68 -7.61
C PRO A 96 -0.64 -4.41 -6.62
N GLY A 97 -0.09 -3.22 -6.62
CA GLY A 97 1.05 -2.79 -5.82
C GLY A 97 2.37 -3.45 -6.20
N THR A 98 3.43 -2.67 -6.20
CA THR A 98 4.81 -3.14 -6.41
C THR A 98 5.75 -2.25 -5.62
N PRO A 99 6.91 -2.74 -5.15
CA PRO A 99 7.91 -1.85 -4.57
C PRO A 99 8.47 -0.88 -5.60
N GLU A 100 8.84 0.31 -5.15
CA GLU A 100 9.54 1.30 -5.97
C GLU A 100 10.85 0.75 -6.52
N ARG A 101 11.20 1.12 -7.75
CA ARG A 101 12.40 0.67 -8.46
C ARG A 101 13.37 1.84 -8.68
N PRO A 102 14.69 1.58 -8.71
CA PRO A 102 15.35 0.26 -8.63
C PRO A 102 15.42 -0.31 -7.21
N LEU A 103 15.37 -1.64 -7.09
CA LEU A 103 15.58 -2.32 -5.82
C LEU A 103 17.08 -2.35 -5.47
N SER A 104 17.43 -2.14 -4.20
CA SER A 104 18.78 -2.45 -3.70
C SER A 104 19.07 -3.95 -3.81
N GLU A 105 20.33 -4.35 -3.80
CA GLU A 105 20.69 -5.78 -3.82
C GLU A 105 20.03 -6.57 -2.69
N LEU A 106 20.00 -6.02 -1.49
CA LEU A 106 19.37 -6.66 -0.34
C LEU A 106 17.86 -6.69 -0.49
N GLY A 107 17.27 -5.60 -0.99
CA GLY A 107 15.85 -5.52 -1.32
C GLY A 107 15.44 -6.56 -2.35
N LEU A 108 16.21 -6.68 -3.44
CA LEU A 108 15.97 -7.67 -4.49
C LEU A 108 15.99 -9.11 -3.93
N LYS A 109 17.01 -9.46 -3.14
CA LYS A 109 17.09 -10.78 -2.49
C LYS A 109 15.87 -11.05 -1.60
N GLY A 110 15.46 -10.06 -0.81
CA GLY A 110 14.28 -10.17 0.06
C GLY A 110 12.99 -10.35 -0.72
N TYR A 111 12.76 -9.53 -1.75
CA TYR A 111 11.57 -9.62 -2.58
C TYR A 111 11.52 -10.89 -3.42
N MET A 112 12.63 -11.36 -3.97
CA MET A 112 12.67 -12.62 -4.71
C MET A 112 12.28 -13.81 -3.82
N ALA A 113 12.78 -13.85 -2.60
CA ALA A 113 12.39 -14.87 -1.63
C ALA A 113 10.90 -14.75 -1.25
N PHE A 114 10.41 -13.54 -1.02
CA PHE A 114 9.02 -13.26 -0.70
C PHE A 114 8.08 -13.68 -1.83
N TRP A 115 8.31 -13.21 -3.05
CA TRP A 115 7.48 -13.53 -4.22
C TRP A 115 7.49 -15.02 -4.55
N SER A 116 8.66 -15.67 -4.49
CA SER A 116 8.75 -17.12 -4.71
C SER A 116 7.92 -17.89 -3.69
N ALA A 117 8.00 -17.53 -2.41
CA ALA A 117 7.21 -18.15 -1.36
C ALA A 117 5.70 -17.94 -1.56
N GLN A 118 5.28 -16.74 -1.95
CA GLN A 118 3.87 -16.45 -2.23
C GLN A 118 3.35 -17.22 -3.44
N LEU A 119 4.15 -17.29 -4.52
CA LEU A 119 3.80 -18.07 -5.71
C LEU A 119 3.63 -19.56 -5.37
N ILE A 120 4.60 -20.13 -4.65
CA ILE A 120 4.55 -21.54 -4.25
C ILE A 120 3.31 -21.80 -3.37
N ARG A 121 3.02 -20.95 -2.37
CA ARG A 121 1.83 -21.09 -1.52
C ARG A 121 0.55 -21.04 -2.34
N THR A 122 0.45 -20.10 -3.28
CA THR A 122 -0.73 -19.96 -4.14
C THR A 122 -0.92 -21.19 -5.04
N LEU A 123 0.17 -21.68 -5.65
CA LEU A 123 0.11 -22.88 -6.46
C LEU A 123 -0.28 -24.12 -5.62
N LEU A 124 0.32 -24.29 -4.45
CA LEU A 124 -0.03 -25.39 -3.56
C LEU A 124 -1.51 -25.31 -3.12
N ALA A 125 -2.00 -24.14 -2.79
CA ALA A 125 -3.41 -23.95 -2.44
C ALA A 125 -4.34 -24.26 -3.61
N ALA A 126 -3.99 -23.84 -4.81
CA ALA A 126 -4.78 -24.11 -6.02
C ALA A 126 -4.79 -25.60 -6.41
N TYR A 127 -3.66 -26.30 -6.22
CA TYR A 127 -3.54 -27.71 -6.59
C TYR A 127 -3.85 -28.69 -5.48
N ALA A 128 -3.91 -28.27 -4.22
CA ALA A 128 -4.21 -29.14 -3.08
C ALA A 128 -5.51 -29.97 -3.24
N PRO A 129 -6.62 -29.39 -3.74
CA PRO A 129 -7.84 -30.14 -3.98
C PRO A 129 -7.69 -31.23 -5.04
N HIS A 130 -6.74 -31.08 -5.95
CA HIS A 130 -6.50 -31.99 -7.08
C HIS A 130 -5.32 -32.94 -6.85
N GLY A 131 -4.68 -32.89 -5.69
CA GLY A 131 -3.46 -33.65 -5.41
C GLY A 131 -3.61 -35.17 -5.58
N ALA A 132 -4.76 -35.73 -5.33
CA ALA A 132 -5.04 -37.16 -5.57
C ALA A 132 -5.10 -37.47 -7.06
N GLN A 133 -5.75 -36.62 -7.85
CA GLN A 133 -5.88 -36.76 -9.30
C GLN A 133 -4.52 -36.59 -10.00
N ILE A 134 -3.72 -35.60 -9.56
CA ILE A 134 -2.37 -35.38 -10.09
C ILE A 134 -1.47 -36.59 -9.81
N ARG A 135 -1.50 -37.15 -8.61
CA ARG A 135 -0.76 -38.36 -8.25
C ARG A 135 -1.20 -39.57 -9.11
N ALA A 136 -2.51 -39.72 -9.33
CA ALA A 136 -3.05 -40.76 -10.18
C ALA A 136 -2.57 -40.64 -11.65
N ILE A 137 -2.55 -39.42 -12.18
CA ILE A 137 -2.02 -39.12 -13.51
C ILE A 137 -0.52 -39.49 -13.61
N LEU A 138 0.28 -39.02 -12.64
CA LEU A 138 1.72 -39.27 -12.59
C LEU A 138 2.06 -40.75 -12.40
N ALA A 139 1.19 -41.52 -11.72
CA ALA A 139 1.34 -42.95 -11.54
C ALA A 139 0.89 -43.78 -12.78
N GLY A 140 0.48 -43.15 -13.86
CA GLY A 140 0.04 -43.86 -15.10
C GLY A 140 -1.32 -44.58 -15.01
N HIS A 141 -2.12 -44.25 -13.97
CA HIS A 141 -3.41 -44.87 -13.71
C HIS A 141 -4.54 -43.99 -14.21
N THR A 142 -4.52 -43.54 -15.47
CA THR A 142 -5.55 -42.60 -15.89
C THR A 142 -6.27 -42.89 -17.16
N SER A 143 -7.57 -42.88 -17.06
CA SER A 143 -8.44 -42.09 -17.93
C SER A 143 -8.30 -40.62 -17.53
N ALA A 144 -7.88 -39.73 -18.44
CA ALA A 144 -7.77 -38.32 -18.18
C ALA A 144 -9.07 -37.78 -17.58
N PRO A 145 -9.03 -37.04 -16.46
CA PRO A 145 -10.23 -36.44 -15.92
C PRO A 145 -10.83 -35.52 -16.99
N ARG A 146 -12.14 -35.65 -17.22
CA ARG A 146 -12.83 -34.71 -18.10
C ARG A 146 -12.51 -33.29 -17.66
N PRO A 147 -12.11 -32.39 -18.58
CA PRO A 147 -11.88 -30.98 -18.21
C PRO A 147 -13.11 -30.46 -17.49
N MET A 148 -12.92 -29.98 -16.28
CA MET A 148 -13.97 -29.34 -15.51
C MET A 148 -14.56 -28.24 -16.37
N ARG A 149 -15.78 -28.40 -16.83
CA ARG A 149 -16.47 -27.35 -17.58
C ARG A 149 -16.56 -26.18 -16.61
N LEU A 150 -15.76 -25.16 -16.83
CA LEU A 150 -15.96 -23.87 -16.15
C LEU A 150 -17.45 -23.55 -16.30
N GLN A 151 -18.20 -23.62 -15.22
CA GLN A 151 -19.55 -23.14 -15.24
C GLN A 151 -19.46 -21.65 -15.61
N GLN A 152 -19.85 -21.37 -16.84
CA GLN A 152 -20.04 -19.98 -17.24
C GLN A 152 -20.95 -19.38 -16.17
N PRO A 153 -20.60 -18.22 -15.61
CA PRO A 153 -21.47 -17.53 -14.69
C PRO A 153 -22.84 -17.45 -15.37
N ALA A 154 -23.87 -17.94 -14.69
CA ALA A 154 -25.23 -17.97 -15.20
C ALA A 154 -25.52 -16.60 -15.82
N ALA A 155 -25.84 -16.57 -17.11
CA ALA A 155 -26.10 -15.35 -17.85
C ALA A 155 -27.03 -14.49 -16.98
N ALA A 156 -26.57 -13.31 -16.64
CA ALA A 156 -27.31 -12.36 -15.80
C ALA A 156 -28.73 -12.27 -16.37
N SER A 157 -29.67 -12.79 -15.62
CA SER A 157 -31.08 -12.73 -15.93
C SER A 157 -31.38 -11.29 -16.34
N LYS A 158 -31.84 -11.10 -17.57
CA LYS A 158 -32.27 -9.81 -18.10
C LYS A 158 -33.21 -9.18 -17.11
N ARG A 159 -32.68 -8.26 -16.30
CA ARG A 159 -33.43 -7.44 -15.38
C ARG A 159 -34.51 -6.71 -16.19
N ARG A 160 -35.74 -7.16 -16.04
CA ARG A 160 -36.94 -6.56 -16.61
C ARG A 160 -36.85 -5.07 -16.31
N LYS A 161 -36.76 -4.24 -17.35
CA LYS A 161 -36.93 -2.80 -17.24
C LYS A 161 -38.39 -2.56 -16.80
N THR A 162 -38.59 -2.42 -15.51
CA THR A 162 -39.80 -1.82 -14.99
C THR A 162 -39.73 -0.34 -15.33
N SER A 163 -40.60 0.05 -16.24
CA SER A 163 -40.89 1.43 -16.61
C SER A 163 -41.27 2.20 -15.34
N LEU A 164 -40.39 3.03 -14.84
CA LEU A 164 -40.69 4.09 -13.89
C LEU A 164 -41.36 5.22 -14.67
N ARG A 165 -42.62 5.06 -14.99
CA ARG A 165 -43.51 6.18 -15.23
C ARG A 165 -44.04 6.65 -13.87
N GLY A 166 -43.74 7.87 -13.50
CA GLY A 166 -44.41 8.58 -12.43
C GLY A 166 -43.50 9.06 -11.32
N TRP A 167 -42.71 10.03 -11.59
CA TRP A 167 -42.35 11.05 -10.62
C TRP A 167 -42.00 12.34 -11.36
N ALA A 168 -43.05 13.07 -11.70
CA ALA A 168 -43.02 14.50 -11.95
C ALA A 168 -43.43 15.14 -10.63
N GLY A 169 -42.57 15.90 -10.01
CA GLY A 169 -42.88 16.56 -8.75
C GLY A 169 -41.72 17.40 -8.28
N GLU A 170 -41.80 18.68 -8.64
CA GLU A 170 -41.26 19.86 -7.96
C GLU A 170 -39.73 20.09 -7.97
N GLU A 171 -39.36 20.92 -8.96
CA GLU A 171 -38.23 21.84 -8.88
C GLU A 171 -38.44 22.77 -7.67
N ARG A 172 -37.63 22.62 -6.64
CA ARG A 172 -37.32 23.69 -5.69
C ARG A 172 -36.03 24.35 -6.11
N THR A 173 -36.21 25.46 -6.79
CA THR A 173 -35.17 26.49 -6.96
C THR A 173 -34.92 27.15 -5.60
N GLU A 174 -33.76 26.90 -4.99
CA GLU A 174 -33.25 27.78 -3.94
C GLU A 174 -32.19 28.70 -4.53
N PRO A 175 -32.16 29.98 -4.13
CA PRO A 175 -31.34 30.98 -4.80
C PRO A 175 -29.88 30.91 -4.30
N VAL A 176 -28.99 30.98 -5.29
CA VAL A 176 -27.54 31.20 -5.08
C VAL A 176 -27.37 32.58 -4.42
N ALA A 177 -26.95 32.58 -3.18
CA ALA A 177 -26.46 33.78 -2.51
C ALA A 177 -25.06 34.10 -3.04
N GLN A 178 -24.97 35.04 -3.91
CA GLN A 178 -23.76 35.77 -4.22
C GLN A 178 -23.33 36.56 -2.98
N THR A 179 -22.17 36.26 -2.47
CA THR A 179 -21.48 37.21 -1.59
C THR A 179 -20.22 37.68 -2.31
N SER A 180 -20.37 38.83 -2.88
CA SER A 180 -19.33 39.64 -3.48
C SER A 180 -18.53 40.36 -2.43
N THR A 181 -17.19 40.33 -2.57
CA THR A 181 -16.24 41.44 -2.45
C THR A 181 -16.19 42.29 -1.20
N MET A 182 -15.01 42.46 -0.69
CA MET A 182 -14.27 43.67 -0.36
C MET A 182 -12.91 43.23 0.20
N LEU A 183 -11.80 43.34 -0.46
CA LEU A 183 -10.88 44.45 -0.68
C LEU A 183 -10.56 45.30 0.53
N SER A 184 -9.31 45.35 0.80
CA SER A 184 -8.39 46.40 1.23
C SER A 184 -7.75 46.05 2.58
N SER A 185 -6.54 46.20 2.79
CA SER A 185 -5.46 47.11 2.52
C SER A 185 -4.37 46.85 3.55
N THR A 186 -3.17 46.71 3.06
CA THR A 186 -1.90 47.22 3.64
C THR A 186 -1.80 47.42 5.14
N VAL A 187 -0.88 46.69 5.77
CA VAL A 187 0.08 47.27 6.72
C VAL A 187 1.41 46.58 6.56
N GLU A 188 2.36 47.29 6.00
CA GLU A 188 3.80 47.06 6.20
C GLU A 188 4.07 47.35 7.67
N GLU A 189 4.65 46.44 8.39
CA GLU A 189 5.38 46.73 9.63
C GLU A 189 6.80 46.21 9.51
N ASP A 190 7.70 47.19 9.38
CA ASP A 190 9.13 47.10 9.58
C ASP A 190 9.45 46.43 10.92
N VAL A 191 10.23 45.36 10.89
CA VAL A 191 10.92 44.84 12.07
C VAL A 191 12.41 44.99 11.85
N PRO A 192 13.11 45.80 12.70
CA PRO A 192 14.53 46.05 12.55
C PRO A 192 15.37 44.84 13.00
N LEU A 193 16.40 44.55 12.21
CA LEU A 193 17.47 43.59 12.51
C LEU A 193 18.29 44.05 13.72
N PRO A 194 18.62 43.19 14.67
CA PRO A 194 19.61 43.49 15.69
C PRO A 194 21.03 43.34 15.11
N SER A 195 21.80 44.39 15.30
CA SER A 195 23.24 44.48 15.04
C SER A 195 24.03 43.71 16.12
N ARG A 196 25.11 43.09 15.63
CA ARG A 196 26.27 42.42 16.22
C ARG A 196 26.15 40.93 16.49
#